data_c4df74e0fa598e98de64dce4be775a4e
#
_entry.id   c4df74e0fa598e98de64dce4be775a4e
#
_cell.length_a   1.000
_cell.length_b   1.000
_cell.length_c   1.000
_cell.angle_alpha   90.00
_cell.angle_beta   90.00
_cell.angle_gamma   90.00
#
_symmetry.space_group_name_H-M   'P 1'
#
loop_
_entity.id
_entity.type
_entity.pdbx_description
1 polymer ?
#
loop_
_entity_poly.entity_id
_entity_poly.type
_entity_poly.pdbx_seq_one_letter_code
_entity_poly.pdbx_strand_id
1 'polypeptide(L)'
;MPAFTFLRMLRSTVMKRLLIVYHTQFGGTAQMAEAASGGARAIEEVDVVLLRAAAAGVADLVAADALLVATSENFGGMAGMVKDFLERVYYPCEGKLEGRAYAVLVCAGTDGTGAMRDVDRVATGLRLHKVHPGLIHKSGFTARPVIVPDEVLARCSEIGATLAAGLATGVY
;
A
#
# COMPACT_ATOMS: atom_id res chain seq x y z
N MET A 1 -32.57 -44.32 6.01
CA MET A 1 -32.32 -42.89 5.94
C MET A 1 -30.84 -42.65 6.22
N PRO A 2 -29.96 -42.42 5.24
CA PRO A 2 -28.57 -42.11 5.52
C PRO A 2 -28.43 -40.61 5.79
N ALA A 3 -27.80 -40.30 6.92
CA ALA A 3 -27.43 -38.96 7.32
C ALA A 3 -26.37 -38.41 6.32
N PHE A 4 -26.73 -37.36 5.60
CA PHE A 4 -25.78 -36.57 4.83
C PHE A 4 -24.88 -35.78 5.81
N THR A 5 -23.76 -36.36 6.11
CA THR A 5 -22.66 -35.64 6.79
C THR A 5 -22.09 -34.62 5.80
N PHE A 6 -22.49 -33.37 5.98
CA PHE A 6 -21.93 -32.22 5.25
C PHE A 6 -20.50 -32.02 5.73
N LEU A 7 -19.57 -32.69 5.07
CA LEU A 7 -18.12 -32.47 5.29
C LEU A 7 -17.76 -31.08 4.72
N ARG A 8 -17.91 -30.05 5.56
CA ARG A 8 -17.40 -28.71 5.26
C ARG A 8 -15.89 -28.85 5.17
N MET A 9 -15.38 -28.98 3.95
CA MET A 9 -13.96 -28.90 3.65
C MET A 9 -13.45 -27.59 4.24
N LEU A 10 -12.73 -27.68 5.35
CA LEU A 10 -11.89 -26.61 5.87
C LEU A 10 -10.79 -26.39 4.83
N ARG A 11 -11.07 -25.58 3.83
CA ARG A 11 -9.99 -24.92 3.09
C ARG A 11 -9.25 -24.08 4.12
N SER A 12 -8.07 -24.49 4.51
CA SER A 12 -7.07 -23.62 5.12
C SER A 12 -6.74 -22.57 4.06
N THR A 13 -7.56 -21.55 3.98
CA THR A 13 -7.30 -20.39 3.13
C THR A 13 -6.19 -19.62 3.85
N VAL A 14 -4.96 -19.76 3.36
CA VAL A 14 -3.89 -18.86 3.77
C VAL A 14 -4.40 -17.45 3.51
N MET A 15 -4.54 -16.65 4.57
CA MET A 15 -5.01 -15.28 4.46
C MET A 15 -4.09 -14.51 3.52
N LYS A 16 -4.66 -13.81 2.58
CA LYS A 16 -3.94 -12.88 1.71
C LYS A 16 -3.40 -11.72 2.54
N ARG A 17 -2.24 -11.21 2.17
CA ARG A 17 -1.58 -10.13 2.91
C ARG A 17 -1.43 -8.87 2.06
N LEU A 18 -1.92 -7.76 2.61
CA LEU A 18 -1.64 -6.42 2.09
C LEU A 18 -0.55 -5.76 2.95
N LEU A 19 0.57 -5.44 2.35
CA LEU A 19 1.62 -4.64 2.97
C LEU A 19 1.43 -3.17 2.62
N ILE A 20 1.36 -2.32 3.63
CA ILE A 20 1.35 -0.86 3.49
C ILE A 20 2.65 -0.32 4.05
N VAL A 21 3.48 0.28 3.17
CA VAL A 21 4.75 0.89 3.56
C VAL A 21 4.66 2.40 3.43
N TYR A 22 5.05 3.13 4.47
CA TYR A 22 4.98 4.58 4.46
C TYR A 22 6.18 5.27 5.10
N HIS A 23 6.41 6.52 4.69
CA HIS A 23 7.24 7.46 5.41
C HIS A 23 6.51 8.79 5.55
N THR A 24 6.67 9.43 6.69
CA THR A 24 6.11 10.76 6.97
C THR A 24 7.10 11.62 7.73
N GLN A 25 7.19 12.88 7.37
CA GLN A 25 8.00 13.88 8.05
C GLN A 25 7.12 14.83 8.87
N PHE A 26 5.96 15.21 8.35
CA PHE A 26 5.06 16.19 8.96
C PHE A 26 3.66 15.64 9.25
N GLY A 27 3.49 14.32 9.28
CA GLY A 27 2.27 13.65 9.69
C GLY A 27 1.24 13.39 8.60
N GLY A 28 1.25 14.12 7.47
CA GLY A 28 0.22 13.97 6.43
C GLY A 28 0.17 12.58 5.80
N THR A 29 1.34 12.06 5.37
CA THR A 29 1.42 10.72 4.79
C THR A 29 1.02 9.62 5.78
N ALA A 30 1.33 9.80 7.08
CA ALA A 30 0.91 8.84 8.11
C ALA A 30 -0.61 8.74 8.19
N GLN A 31 -1.31 9.88 8.26
CA GLN A 31 -2.78 9.93 8.28
C GLN A 31 -3.38 9.21 7.07
N MET A 32 -2.84 9.44 5.87
CA MET A 32 -3.29 8.77 4.63
C MET A 32 -3.06 7.26 4.68
N ALA A 33 -1.88 6.81 5.14
CA ALA A 33 -1.54 5.39 5.26
C ALA A 33 -2.39 4.67 6.33
N GLU A 34 -2.63 5.33 7.46
CA GLU A 34 -3.49 4.81 8.54
C GLU A 34 -4.95 4.70 8.08
N ALA A 35 -5.47 5.70 7.34
CA ALA A 35 -6.79 5.65 6.77
C ALA A 35 -6.94 4.49 5.77
N ALA A 36 -5.96 4.30 4.87
CA ALA A 36 -5.96 3.16 3.95
C ALA A 36 -5.89 1.82 4.69
N SER A 37 -5.07 1.73 5.73
CA SER A 37 -4.99 0.54 6.59
C SER A 37 -6.33 0.26 7.29
N GLY A 38 -7.01 1.30 7.78
CA GLY A 38 -8.34 1.16 8.39
C GLY A 38 -9.37 0.60 7.43
N GLY A 39 -9.44 1.15 6.22
CA GLY A 39 -10.33 0.65 5.16
C GLY A 39 -10.02 -0.79 4.76
N ALA A 40 -8.74 -1.12 4.61
CA ALA A 40 -8.32 -2.48 4.27
C ALA A 40 -8.69 -3.51 5.34
N ARG A 41 -8.54 -3.15 6.62
CA ARG A 41 -8.88 -4.03 7.77
C ARG A 41 -10.36 -4.30 7.94
N ALA A 42 -11.24 -3.55 7.28
CA ALA A 42 -12.66 -3.85 7.22
C ALA A 42 -12.96 -5.13 6.40
N ILE A 43 -11.99 -5.64 5.64
CA ILE A 43 -12.07 -6.90 4.89
C ILE A 43 -11.37 -7.97 5.72
N GLU A 44 -12.15 -8.77 6.45
CA GLU A 44 -11.65 -9.74 7.45
C GLU A 44 -10.77 -10.85 6.87
N GLU A 45 -10.90 -11.13 5.57
CA GLU A 45 -10.16 -12.19 4.87
C GLU A 45 -8.71 -11.79 4.50
N VAL A 46 -8.29 -10.56 4.81
CA VAL A 46 -6.97 -10.03 4.46
C VAL A 46 -6.19 -9.61 5.70
N ASP A 47 -4.98 -10.12 5.84
CA ASP A 47 -4.01 -9.66 6.84
C ASP A 47 -3.37 -8.35 6.38
N VAL A 48 -3.56 -7.28 7.15
CA VAL A 48 -3.07 -5.94 6.80
C VAL A 48 -1.91 -5.55 7.70
N VAL A 49 -0.75 -5.40 7.09
CA VAL A 49 0.50 -5.02 7.75
C VAL A 49 0.86 -3.59 7.36
N LEU A 50 0.93 -2.69 8.34
CA LEU A 50 1.32 -1.29 8.16
C LEU A 50 2.70 -1.06 8.79
N LEU A 51 3.70 -0.71 7.97
CA LEU A 51 5.07 -0.50 8.42
C LEU A 51 5.64 0.84 7.94
N ARG A 52 6.46 1.44 8.79
CA ARG A 52 7.35 2.52 8.32
C ARG A 52 8.39 1.96 7.38
N ALA A 53 8.75 2.71 6.35
CA ALA A 53 9.74 2.31 5.34
C ALA A 53 11.09 1.89 5.95
N ALA A 54 11.51 2.52 7.04
CA ALA A 54 12.72 2.15 7.76
C ALA A 54 12.67 0.76 8.40
N ALA A 55 11.48 0.27 8.77
CA ALA A 55 11.27 -1.02 9.41
C ALA A 55 10.91 -2.14 8.42
N ALA A 56 10.37 -1.78 7.25
CA ALA A 56 9.99 -2.75 6.23
C ALA A 56 11.22 -3.32 5.50
N GLY A 57 11.16 -4.58 5.12
CA GLY A 57 12.24 -5.28 4.45
C GLY A 57 11.80 -6.34 3.45
N VAL A 58 12.76 -7.13 2.99
CA VAL A 58 12.56 -8.18 1.99
C VAL A 58 11.54 -9.21 2.45
N ALA A 59 11.62 -9.65 3.71
CA ALA A 59 10.71 -10.67 4.25
C ALA A 59 9.25 -10.20 4.22
N ASP A 60 9.00 -8.93 4.58
CA ASP A 60 7.65 -8.35 4.57
C ASP A 60 7.09 -8.28 3.15
N LEU A 61 7.91 -7.82 2.20
CA LEU A 61 7.47 -7.66 0.81
C LEU A 61 7.26 -9.00 0.11
N VAL A 62 8.12 -9.99 0.34
CA VAL A 62 7.97 -11.34 -0.24
C VAL A 62 6.73 -12.04 0.31
N ALA A 63 6.41 -11.83 1.59
CA ALA A 63 5.23 -12.42 2.23
C ALA A 63 3.91 -11.74 1.83
N ALA A 64 3.95 -10.55 1.22
CA ALA A 64 2.75 -9.80 0.84
C ALA A 64 2.24 -10.22 -0.54
N ASP A 65 0.91 -10.27 -0.70
CA ASP A 65 0.24 -10.49 -1.99
C ASP A 65 -0.03 -9.18 -2.75
N ALA A 66 -0.08 -8.05 -2.03
CA ALA A 66 -0.17 -6.71 -2.62
C ALA A 66 0.62 -5.69 -1.79
N LEU A 67 0.97 -4.56 -2.43
CA LEU A 67 1.73 -3.46 -1.85
C LEU A 67 0.99 -2.13 -2.00
N LEU A 68 0.85 -1.39 -0.92
CA LEU A 68 0.50 0.03 -0.95
C LEU A 68 1.69 0.86 -0.47
N VAL A 69 2.18 1.77 -1.30
CA VAL A 69 3.24 2.70 -0.92
C VAL A 69 2.64 4.06 -0.63
N ALA A 70 2.87 4.59 0.57
CA ALA A 70 2.51 5.96 0.91
C ALA A 70 3.77 6.81 1.16
N THR A 71 3.93 7.86 0.38
CA THR A 71 5.11 8.72 0.41
C THR A 71 4.76 10.19 0.44
N SER A 72 5.61 11.01 1.03
CA SER A 72 5.62 12.45 0.72
C SER A 72 6.40 12.70 -0.57
N GLU A 73 6.07 13.82 -1.24
CA GLU A 73 6.95 14.34 -2.27
C GLU A 73 7.96 15.28 -1.64
N ASN A 74 9.23 14.94 -1.77
CA ASN A 74 10.34 15.76 -1.30
C ASN A 74 11.26 16.08 -2.49
N PHE A 75 11.47 17.37 -2.76
CA PHE A 75 12.33 17.82 -3.88
C PHE A 75 11.94 17.22 -5.24
N GLY A 76 10.63 17.10 -5.50
CA GLY A 76 10.10 16.59 -6.77
C GLY A 76 10.20 15.08 -6.97
N GLY A 77 10.48 14.31 -5.91
CA GLY A 77 10.56 12.85 -5.94
C GLY A 77 10.00 12.21 -4.69
N MET A 78 10.03 10.88 -4.63
CA MET A 78 9.59 10.16 -3.43
C MET A 78 10.50 10.49 -2.22
N ALA A 79 9.96 10.35 -1.02
CA ALA A 79 10.72 10.52 0.21
C ALA A 79 11.94 9.59 0.25
N GLY A 80 13.09 10.10 0.73
CA GLY A 80 14.34 9.34 0.78
C GLY A 80 14.24 8.01 1.51
N MET A 81 13.47 7.93 2.60
CA MET A 81 13.26 6.67 3.33
C MET A 81 12.43 5.64 2.55
N VAL A 82 11.50 6.10 1.71
CA VAL A 82 10.75 5.20 0.79
C VAL A 82 11.68 4.70 -0.31
N LYS A 83 12.52 5.58 -0.84
CA LYS A 83 13.55 5.21 -1.82
C LYS A 83 14.54 4.20 -1.23
N ASP A 84 15.05 4.44 -0.02
CA ASP A 84 15.92 3.51 0.69
C ASP A 84 15.28 2.11 0.85
N PHE A 85 14.00 2.05 1.27
CA PHE A 85 13.28 0.78 1.33
C PHE A 85 13.24 0.08 -0.02
N LEU A 86 12.84 0.80 -1.08
CA LEU A 86 12.74 0.23 -2.42
C LEU A 86 14.10 -0.24 -2.96
N GLU A 87 15.18 0.50 -2.71
CA GLU A 87 16.54 0.08 -3.09
C GLU A 87 17.00 -1.17 -2.33
N ARG A 88 16.72 -1.27 -1.03
CA ARG A 88 17.08 -2.44 -0.21
C ARG A 88 16.35 -3.71 -0.65
N VAL A 89 15.12 -3.61 -1.14
CA VAL A 89 14.32 -4.77 -1.51
C VAL A 89 14.38 -5.13 -2.99
N TYR A 90 14.82 -4.20 -3.86
CA TYR A 90 14.71 -4.35 -5.32
C TYR A 90 15.36 -5.64 -5.82
N TYR A 91 16.66 -5.76 -5.69
CA TYR A 91 17.40 -6.95 -6.20
C TYR A 91 17.05 -8.25 -5.45
N PRO A 92 16.91 -8.26 -4.12
CA PRO A 92 16.50 -9.48 -3.42
C PRO A 92 15.09 -9.98 -3.78
N CYS A 93 14.21 -9.09 -4.24
CA CYS A 93 12.82 -9.41 -4.61
C CYS A 93 12.60 -9.57 -6.12
N GLU A 94 13.61 -9.30 -6.95
CA GLU A 94 13.51 -9.43 -8.41
C GLU A 94 13.08 -10.84 -8.79
N GLY A 95 12.09 -10.95 -9.68
CA GLY A 95 11.51 -12.23 -10.11
C GLY A 95 10.62 -12.96 -9.09
N LYS A 96 10.32 -12.34 -7.93
CA LYS A 96 9.50 -12.97 -6.87
C LYS A 96 8.14 -12.31 -6.69
N LEU A 97 7.89 -11.16 -7.31
CA LEU A 97 6.73 -10.30 -7.06
C LEU A 97 5.85 -10.13 -8.31
N GLU A 98 6.14 -10.81 -9.38
CA GLU A 98 5.51 -10.61 -10.69
C GLU A 98 3.98 -10.69 -10.61
N GLY A 99 3.30 -9.67 -11.16
CA GLY A 99 1.85 -9.60 -11.23
C GLY A 99 1.16 -9.21 -9.93
N ARG A 100 1.88 -9.07 -8.79
CA ARG A 100 1.24 -8.63 -7.55
C ARG A 100 0.72 -7.22 -7.67
N ALA A 101 -0.46 -6.99 -7.10
CA ALA A 101 -1.13 -5.69 -7.14
C ALA A 101 -0.38 -4.62 -6.36
N TYR A 102 -0.39 -3.37 -6.87
CA TYR A 102 0.05 -2.23 -6.07
C TYR A 102 -0.76 -0.97 -6.33
N ALA A 103 -0.70 -0.05 -5.35
CA ALA A 103 -1.19 1.32 -5.46
C ALA A 103 -0.26 2.29 -4.71
N VAL A 104 -0.43 3.59 -4.94
CA VAL A 104 0.42 4.64 -4.37
C VAL A 104 -0.44 5.76 -3.79
N LEU A 105 -0.07 6.24 -2.60
CA LEU A 105 -0.59 7.47 -2.00
C LEU A 105 0.56 8.47 -1.88
N VAL A 106 0.32 9.71 -2.28
CA VAL A 106 1.31 10.80 -2.20
C VAL A 106 0.73 11.98 -1.42
N CYS A 107 1.45 12.42 -0.40
CA CYS A 107 1.21 13.69 0.27
C CYS A 107 2.26 14.71 -0.20
N ALA A 108 1.85 15.66 -1.02
CA ALA A 108 2.74 16.64 -1.64
C ALA A 108 2.47 18.05 -1.12
N GLY A 109 3.45 18.94 -1.25
CA GLY A 109 3.25 20.35 -1.06
C GLY A 109 2.41 20.96 -2.19
N THR A 110 2.83 20.78 -3.44
CA THR A 110 2.21 21.44 -4.61
C THR A 110 1.91 20.51 -5.77
N ASP A 111 2.75 19.51 -6.06
CA ASP A 111 2.61 18.69 -7.27
C ASP A 111 2.33 17.22 -6.95
N GLY A 112 3.30 16.44 -6.50
CA GLY A 112 3.18 15.02 -6.16
C GLY A 112 3.42 14.06 -7.33
N THR A 113 3.44 14.54 -8.56
CA THR A 113 3.60 13.69 -9.75
C THR A 113 4.97 13.04 -9.85
N GLY A 114 6.01 13.75 -9.39
CA GLY A 114 7.37 13.21 -9.36
C GLY A 114 7.50 12.03 -8.43
N ALA A 115 6.96 12.12 -7.21
CA ALA A 115 6.97 11.02 -6.26
C ALA A 115 6.15 9.82 -6.76
N MET A 116 4.99 10.04 -7.35
CA MET A 116 4.17 9.00 -7.98
C MET A 116 4.95 8.27 -9.07
N ARG A 117 5.54 9.02 -10.00
CA ARG A 117 6.34 8.48 -11.10
C ARG A 117 7.54 7.66 -10.60
N ASP A 118 8.21 8.13 -9.55
CA ASP A 118 9.39 7.45 -9.01
C ASP A 118 9.03 6.09 -8.42
N VAL A 119 7.93 6.00 -7.65
CA VAL A 119 7.41 4.72 -7.13
C VAL A 119 6.98 3.81 -8.28
N ASP A 120 6.22 4.32 -9.25
CA ASP A 120 5.74 3.56 -10.41
C ASP A 120 6.91 2.97 -11.22
N ARG A 121 8.01 3.70 -11.36
CA ARG A 121 9.21 3.22 -12.05
C ARG A 121 9.80 1.99 -11.38
N VAL A 122 9.95 2.01 -10.05
CA VAL A 122 10.50 0.88 -9.29
C VAL A 122 9.52 -0.30 -9.31
N ALA A 123 8.23 -0.04 -9.11
CA ALA A 123 7.19 -1.06 -9.17
C ALA A 123 7.13 -1.77 -10.52
N THR A 124 7.29 -1.02 -11.62
CA THR A 124 7.40 -1.57 -12.98
C THR A 124 8.63 -2.48 -13.12
N GLY A 125 9.77 -2.08 -12.58
CA GLY A 125 10.99 -2.91 -12.56
C GLY A 125 10.81 -4.21 -11.78
N LEU A 126 10.06 -4.20 -10.70
CA LEU A 126 9.67 -5.38 -9.92
C LEU A 126 8.50 -6.17 -10.56
N ARG A 127 8.00 -5.74 -11.73
CA ARG A 127 6.86 -6.31 -12.45
C ARG A 127 5.57 -6.39 -11.63
N LEU A 128 5.37 -5.43 -10.74
CA LEU A 128 4.11 -5.25 -10.04
C LEU A 128 3.04 -4.71 -10.99
N HIS A 129 1.78 -5.05 -10.71
CA HIS A 129 0.63 -4.58 -11.49
C HIS A 129 -0.09 -3.44 -10.79
N LYS A 130 -0.16 -2.27 -11.43
CA LYS A 130 -0.87 -1.12 -10.87
C LYS A 130 -2.38 -1.31 -11.01
N VAL A 131 -3.09 -1.46 -9.91
CA VAL A 131 -4.53 -1.74 -9.88
C VAL A 131 -5.40 -0.52 -9.55
N HIS A 132 -4.77 0.60 -9.18
CA HIS A 132 -5.45 1.87 -8.89
C HIS A 132 -4.59 3.04 -9.35
N PRO A 133 -5.15 4.12 -9.92
CA PRO A 133 -4.38 5.30 -10.35
C PRO A 133 -3.51 5.93 -9.24
N GLY A 134 -3.84 5.64 -7.99
CA GLY A 134 -3.25 6.27 -6.83
C GLY A 134 -4.00 7.54 -6.41
N LEU A 135 -3.50 8.19 -5.35
CA LEU A 135 -4.02 9.45 -4.85
C LEU A 135 -2.88 10.40 -4.56
N ILE A 136 -2.97 11.62 -5.08
CA ILE A 136 -2.09 12.73 -4.70
C ILE A 136 -2.93 13.74 -3.92
N HIS A 137 -2.55 13.96 -2.65
CA HIS A 137 -3.07 15.06 -1.84
C HIS A 137 -2.08 16.20 -1.83
N LYS A 138 -2.53 17.39 -2.24
CA LYS A 138 -1.73 18.63 -2.23
C LYS A 138 -2.06 19.43 -0.98
N SER A 139 -1.18 19.35 0.03
CA SER A 139 -1.38 19.96 1.34
C SER A 139 -1.04 21.45 1.38
N GLY A 140 -0.37 21.97 0.35
CA GLY A 140 0.28 23.27 0.41
C GLY A 140 1.50 23.23 1.37
N PHE A 141 2.14 24.39 1.53
CA PHE A 141 3.24 24.55 2.52
C PHE A 141 2.79 25.33 3.75
N THR A 142 1.49 25.37 4.04
CA THR A 142 0.87 26.34 4.92
C THR A 142 0.92 25.98 6.39
N ALA A 143 1.02 24.70 6.73
CA ALA A 143 1.00 24.25 8.12
C ALA A 143 1.89 23.05 8.38
N ARG A 144 2.46 23.00 9.59
CA ARG A 144 3.18 21.85 10.14
C ARG A 144 2.78 21.70 11.61
N PRO A 145 2.21 20.54 12.03
CA PRO A 145 1.99 19.32 11.24
C PRO A 145 0.95 19.52 10.12
N VAL A 146 1.06 18.67 9.09
CA VAL A 146 0.06 18.63 8.00
C VAL A 146 -1.21 17.96 8.52
N ILE A 147 -2.34 18.61 8.32
CA ILE A 147 -3.66 18.01 8.58
C ILE A 147 -4.29 17.66 7.25
N VAL A 148 -4.61 16.38 7.08
CA VAL A 148 -5.26 15.88 5.86
C VAL A 148 -6.79 15.98 6.02
N PRO A 149 -7.52 16.58 5.07
CA PRO A 149 -8.97 16.68 5.13
C PRO A 149 -9.67 15.31 5.18
N ASP A 150 -10.78 15.23 5.89
CA ASP A 150 -11.55 13.97 6.07
C ASP A 150 -11.98 13.35 4.74
N GLU A 151 -12.32 14.15 3.74
CA GLU A 151 -12.65 13.68 2.39
C GLU A 151 -11.48 12.98 1.69
N VAL A 152 -10.25 13.43 1.93
CA VAL A 152 -9.04 12.79 1.41
C VAL A 152 -8.77 11.49 2.16
N LEU A 153 -8.94 11.49 3.48
CA LEU A 153 -8.80 10.29 4.32
C LEU A 153 -9.84 9.23 3.93
N ALA A 154 -11.08 9.63 3.66
CA ALA A 154 -12.12 8.72 3.16
C ALA A 154 -11.70 8.05 1.84
N ARG A 155 -11.15 8.81 0.89
CA ARG A 155 -10.62 8.26 -0.37
C ARG A 155 -9.43 7.31 -0.14
N CYS A 156 -8.54 7.61 0.80
CA CYS A 156 -7.45 6.70 1.17
C CYS A 156 -8.01 5.40 1.74
N SER A 157 -9.01 5.47 2.60
CA SER A 157 -9.71 4.31 3.16
C SER A 157 -10.35 3.45 2.06
N GLU A 158 -11.02 4.07 1.09
CA GLU A 158 -11.59 3.37 -0.07
C GLU A 158 -10.52 2.64 -0.91
N ILE A 159 -9.36 3.26 -1.12
CA ILE A 159 -8.25 2.63 -1.84
C ILE A 159 -7.75 1.39 -1.08
N GLY A 160 -7.57 1.50 0.23
CA GLY A 160 -7.19 0.36 1.06
C GLY A 160 -8.20 -0.77 1.01
N ALA A 161 -9.49 -0.44 1.16
CA ALA A 161 -10.59 -1.41 1.06
C ALA A 161 -10.65 -2.08 -0.32
N THR A 162 -10.44 -1.31 -1.40
CA THR A 162 -10.43 -1.83 -2.78
C THR A 162 -9.30 -2.84 -2.99
N LEU A 163 -8.08 -2.53 -2.52
CA LEU A 163 -6.96 -3.47 -2.59
C LEU A 163 -7.25 -4.76 -1.81
N ALA A 164 -7.74 -4.64 -0.58
CA ALA A 164 -8.06 -5.79 0.25
C ALA A 164 -9.20 -6.63 -0.36
N ALA A 165 -10.28 -6.00 -0.84
CA ALA A 165 -11.38 -6.69 -1.49
C ALA A 165 -10.93 -7.44 -2.76
N GLY A 166 -10.06 -6.84 -3.57
CA GLY A 166 -9.50 -7.50 -4.75
C GLY A 166 -8.66 -8.73 -4.39
N LEU A 167 -7.87 -8.66 -3.31
CA LEU A 167 -7.13 -9.80 -2.79
C LEU A 167 -8.06 -10.90 -2.27
N ALA A 168 -9.08 -10.54 -1.47
CA ALA A 168 -10.03 -11.49 -0.90
C ALA A 168 -10.83 -12.24 -1.98
N THR A 169 -11.18 -11.55 -3.05
CA THR A 169 -11.96 -12.12 -4.16
C THR A 169 -11.11 -12.77 -5.25
N GLY A 170 -9.77 -12.62 -5.19
CA GLY A 170 -8.86 -13.16 -6.19
C GLY A 170 -8.95 -12.47 -7.56
N VAL A 171 -9.28 -11.17 -7.57
CA VAL A 171 -9.30 -10.36 -8.79
C VAL A 171 -7.87 -10.05 -9.25
N TYR A 172 -6.93 -10.00 -8.33
CA TYR A 172 -5.48 -9.86 -8.55
C TYR A 172 -4.67 -10.53 -7.46
#